data_6ce6cc45103954691c84aa9cd4aa6446
#
_entry.id   6ce6cc45103954691c84aa9cd4aa6446
#
_cell.length_a   1.000
_cell.length_b   1.000
_cell.length_c   1.000
_cell.angle_alpha   90.00
_cell.angle_beta   90.00
_cell.angle_gamma   90.00
#
_symmetry.space_group_name_H-M   'P 1'
#
loop_
_entity.id
_entity.type
_entity.pdbx_description
1 polymer ?
#
loop_
_entity_poly.entity_id
_entity_poly.type
_entity_poly.pdbx_seq_one_letter_code
_entity_poly.pdbx_strand_id
1 'polypeptide(L)'
;EGGKRTNAEEIIEYLNSRRFEDFNKDDIRAALKNINTASCFKISDTAMNSSAAFCVYNIDKNKMSAEAILYPPVGNGSLMTVSEMKGDLMAKGITYGVDDAIIKEIVENKIYNTPFVFARGTEPVQGKDASIEYLFNTKQVAKPKINSDGTVDYHELDLITKVSAEQVVARIIPVVKGTPGKNIMGAELPPERVSKKNFKFSRNAYISEDGLSLISKVNGHVTLEGDKIFISDIYDVPVDVDNTTGDISYEGNIIVHGNVRAGFTLKASGDITIMG
;
A
#
# COMPACT_ATOMS: atom_id res chain seq x y z
N GLU A 1 41.54 5.54 -8.09
CA GLU A 1 42.30 4.60 -8.90
C GLU A 1 41.74 3.19 -8.69
N GLY A 2 40.65 2.88 -9.25
CA GLY A 2 39.92 1.61 -9.20
C GLY A 2 38.77 1.68 -10.18
N GLY A 3 39.06 1.98 -11.44
CA GLY A 3 38.07 1.98 -12.51
C GLY A 3 37.49 0.59 -12.67
N LYS A 4 36.17 0.51 -12.88
CA LYS A 4 35.47 -0.71 -13.23
C LYS A 4 36.14 -1.32 -14.47
N ARG A 5 36.48 -2.61 -14.44
CA ARG A 5 37.02 -3.30 -15.62
C ARG A 5 35.94 -3.32 -16.70
N THR A 6 36.26 -2.72 -17.84
CA THR A 6 35.43 -2.77 -19.05
C THR A 6 35.34 -4.22 -19.54
N ASN A 7 34.17 -4.71 -19.88
CA ASN A 7 34.02 -6.03 -20.48
C ASN A 7 33.94 -5.97 -22.02
N ALA A 8 34.06 -7.12 -22.69
CA ALA A 8 34.04 -7.19 -24.15
C ALA A 8 32.73 -6.69 -24.75
N GLU A 9 31.61 -6.99 -24.11
CA GLU A 9 30.30 -6.60 -24.60
C GLU A 9 30.08 -5.09 -24.56
N GLU A 10 30.59 -4.41 -23.52
CA GLU A 10 30.57 -2.93 -23.43
C GLU A 10 31.33 -2.27 -24.58
N ILE A 11 32.48 -2.85 -24.97
CA ILE A 11 33.28 -2.35 -26.12
C ILE A 11 32.52 -2.62 -27.42
N ILE A 12 32.00 -3.81 -27.59
CA ILE A 12 31.25 -4.21 -28.81
C ILE A 12 30.02 -3.30 -28.97
N GLU A 13 29.27 -3.06 -27.87
CA GLU A 13 28.12 -2.17 -27.89
C GLU A 13 28.50 -0.73 -28.23
N TYR A 14 29.60 -0.23 -27.67
CA TYR A 14 30.16 1.09 -28.02
C TYR A 14 30.48 1.19 -29.50
N LEU A 15 31.20 0.20 -30.09
CA LEU A 15 31.56 0.20 -31.50
C LEU A 15 30.31 0.12 -32.40
N ASN A 16 29.35 -0.73 -32.06
CA ASN A 16 28.06 -0.85 -32.77
C ASN A 16 27.25 0.47 -32.72
N SER A 17 27.23 1.13 -31.55
CA SER A 17 26.54 2.42 -31.38
C SER A 17 27.17 3.52 -32.26
N ARG A 18 28.45 3.41 -32.56
CA ARG A 18 29.19 4.27 -33.46
C ARG A 18 29.09 3.85 -34.94
N ARG A 19 28.31 2.81 -35.25
CA ARG A 19 28.19 2.24 -36.59
C ARG A 19 29.53 1.84 -37.19
N PHE A 20 30.44 1.40 -36.31
CA PHE A 20 31.75 0.91 -36.73
C PHE A 20 31.61 -0.61 -36.90
N GLU A 21 31.69 -1.09 -38.14
CA GLU A 21 31.40 -2.49 -38.48
C GLU A 21 32.68 -3.31 -38.78
N ASP A 22 33.79 -2.65 -39.00
CA ASP A 22 35.06 -3.29 -39.36
C ASP A 22 35.83 -3.72 -38.10
N PHE A 23 35.26 -4.67 -37.34
CA PHE A 23 35.96 -5.27 -36.21
C PHE A 23 35.46 -6.73 -35.96
N ASN A 24 36.38 -7.54 -35.41
CA ASN A 24 36.02 -8.92 -35.01
C ASN A 24 35.71 -8.97 -33.51
N LYS A 25 34.48 -9.42 -33.18
CA LYS A 25 34.02 -9.53 -31.80
C LYS A 25 34.81 -10.54 -30.99
N ASP A 26 35.28 -11.62 -31.63
CA ASP A 26 36.04 -12.67 -30.95
C ASP A 26 37.46 -12.22 -30.63
N ASP A 27 38.05 -11.38 -31.47
CA ASP A 27 39.38 -10.77 -31.20
C ASP A 27 39.31 -9.83 -29.98
N ILE A 28 38.22 -9.05 -29.84
CA ILE A 28 37.98 -8.21 -28.67
C ILE A 28 37.85 -9.07 -27.40
N ARG A 29 37.07 -10.15 -27.47
CA ARG A 29 36.92 -11.08 -26.37
C ARG A 29 38.23 -11.76 -25.97
N ALA A 30 39.00 -12.18 -26.95
CA ALA A 30 40.28 -12.83 -26.74
C ALA A 30 41.30 -11.86 -26.14
N ALA A 31 41.37 -10.63 -26.66
CA ALA A 31 42.26 -9.60 -26.17
C ALA A 31 41.98 -9.26 -24.70
N LEU A 32 40.70 -9.11 -24.32
CA LEU A 32 40.34 -8.78 -22.94
C LEU A 32 40.57 -9.92 -21.96
N LYS A 33 40.51 -11.19 -22.38
CA LYS A 33 40.90 -12.34 -21.55
C LYS A 33 42.39 -12.34 -21.19
N ASN A 34 43.23 -11.80 -22.07
CA ASN A 34 44.67 -11.85 -21.94
C ASN A 34 45.28 -10.53 -21.42
N ILE A 35 44.47 -9.54 -21.07
CA ILE A 35 44.97 -8.25 -20.58
C ILE A 35 45.47 -8.42 -19.13
N ASN A 36 46.78 -8.51 -19.01
CA ASN A 36 47.51 -8.26 -17.79
C ASN A 36 48.06 -6.83 -17.88
N THR A 37 47.35 -5.87 -17.26
CA THR A 37 47.78 -4.46 -17.07
C THR A 37 48.29 -3.67 -18.28
N ALA A 38 47.54 -2.63 -18.67
CA ALA A 38 47.96 -1.50 -19.53
C ALA A 38 48.45 -1.81 -20.95
N SER A 39 48.03 -2.89 -21.59
CA SER A 39 48.34 -3.14 -22.99
C SER A 39 47.27 -2.58 -23.91
N CYS A 40 47.69 -1.87 -24.95
CA CYS A 40 46.81 -1.50 -26.05
C CYS A 40 46.69 -2.69 -27.00
N PHE A 41 45.53 -2.96 -27.54
CA PHE A 41 45.31 -3.87 -28.65
C PHE A 41 44.59 -3.19 -29.80
N LYS A 42 44.92 -3.58 -31.01
CA LYS A 42 44.33 -3.03 -32.21
C LYS A 42 42.97 -3.71 -32.43
N ILE A 43 41.91 -2.91 -32.60
CA ILE A 43 40.56 -3.39 -32.83
C ILE A 43 40.28 -3.58 -34.32
N SER A 44 40.85 -2.71 -35.17
CA SER A 44 40.68 -2.68 -36.61
C SER A 44 41.87 -2.00 -37.29
N ASP A 45 42.06 -2.24 -38.59
CA ASP A 45 42.99 -1.53 -39.46
C ASP A 45 42.41 -0.21 -39.98
N THR A 46 41.10 -0.05 -39.91
CA THR A 46 40.38 1.13 -40.38
C THR A 46 40.28 2.17 -39.28
N ALA A 47 40.59 3.43 -39.58
CA ALA A 47 40.36 4.53 -38.63
C ALA A 47 38.85 4.81 -38.47
N MET A 48 38.40 5.06 -37.27
CA MET A 48 37.05 5.52 -37.05
C MET A 48 36.80 6.87 -37.70
N ASN A 49 35.71 6.99 -38.47
CA ASN A 49 35.29 8.27 -38.98
C ASN A 49 34.91 9.25 -37.85
N SER A 50 35.09 10.54 -38.12
CA SER A 50 34.65 11.58 -37.19
C SER A 50 33.12 11.45 -36.95
N SER A 51 32.71 11.38 -35.70
CA SER A 51 31.30 11.31 -35.33
C SER A 51 30.96 12.22 -34.15
N ALA A 52 29.80 12.83 -34.17
CA ALA A 52 29.30 13.66 -33.09
C ALA A 52 29.15 12.88 -31.77
N ALA A 53 29.19 13.60 -30.67
CA ALA A 53 28.74 13.08 -29.38
C ALA A 53 27.27 12.62 -29.48
N PHE A 54 26.90 11.57 -28.74
CA PHE A 54 25.55 11.06 -28.74
C PHE A 54 25.18 10.45 -27.37
N CYS A 55 23.88 10.34 -27.11
CA CYS A 55 23.37 9.66 -25.94
C CYS A 55 22.71 8.33 -26.28
N VAL A 56 22.95 7.33 -25.45
CA VAL A 56 22.16 6.09 -25.40
C VAL A 56 21.19 6.22 -24.24
N TYR A 57 19.93 6.00 -24.51
CA TYR A 57 18.84 6.13 -23.54
C TYR A 57 18.29 4.76 -23.20
N ASN A 58 18.15 4.48 -21.91
CA ASN A 58 17.51 3.29 -21.37
C ASN A 58 16.27 3.70 -20.57
N ILE A 59 15.10 3.26 -21.01
CA ILE A 59 13.82 3.54 -20.36
C ILE A 59 13.40 2.28 -19.63
N ASP A 60 13.09 2.40 -18.35
CA ASP A 60 12.55 1.31 -17.55
C ASP A 60 11.24 0.76 -18.13
N LYS A 61 11.00 -0.54 -17.98
CA LYS A 61 9.80 -1.23 -18.49
C LYS A 61 8.50 -0.59 -18.02
N ASN A 62 8.47 -0.09 -16.79
CA ASN A 62 7.32 0.59 -16.19
C ASN A 62 7.24 2.06 -16.58
N LYS A 63 8.24 2.57 -17.33
CA LYS A 63 8.33 3.99 -17.73
C LYS A 63 8.35 4.95 -16.53
N MET A 64 8.88 4.49 -15.39
CA MET A 64 8.99 5.30 -14.17
C MET A 64 10.35 5.97 -14.03
N SER A 65 11.34 5.51 -14.76
CA SER A 65 12.66 6.13 -14.80
C SER A 65 13.28 6.00 -16.18
N ALA A 66 14.17 6.92 -16.48
CA ALA A 66 15.02 6.83 -17.66
C ALA A 66 16.44 7.22 -17.32
N GLU A 67 17.36 6.42 -17.85
CA GLU A 67 18.80 6.61 -17.74
C GLU A 67 19.39 6.96 -19.09
N ALA A 68 20.51 7.66 -19.10
CA ALA A 68 21.28 7.89 -20.30
C ALA A 68 22.78 7.72 -20.03
N ILE A 69 23.51 7.44 -21.10
CA ILE A 69 24.97 7.47 -21.14
C ILE A 69 25.38 8.40 -22.28
N LEU A 70 26.10 9.45 -21.95
CA LEU A 70 26.67 10.37 -22.94
C LEU A 70 28.00 9.81 -23.41
N TYR A 71 28.16 9.65 -24.73
CA TYR A 71 29.39 9.22 -25.36
C TYR A 71 30.13 10.40 -25.99
N PRO A 72 31.46 10.45 -25.88
CA PRO A 72 32.27 11.56 -26.45
C PRO A 72 32.21 11.57 -27.97
N PRO A 73 32.45 12.70 -28.62
CA PRO A 73 32.68 12.75 -30.06
C PRO A 73 33.97 12.03 -30.43
N VAL A 74 34.07 11.60 -31.69
CA VAL A 74 35.31 11.02 -32.26
C VAL A 74 35.87 11.97 -33.30
N GLY A 75 37.17 12.14 -33.31
CA GLY A 75 37.88 13.07 -34.24
C GLY A 75 37.37 14.49 -34.09
N ASN A 76 36.96 15.08 -35.21
CA ASN A 76 36.41 16.45 -35.27
C ASN A 76 34.88 16.50 -35.12
N GLY A 77 34.29 15.48 -34.51
CA GLY A 77 32.85 15.43 -34.26
C GLY A 77 32.35 16.53 -33.31
N SER A 78 31.13 17.00 -33.50
CA SER A 78 30.52 18.03 -32.64
C SER A 78 30.21 17.50 -31.24
N LEU A 79 30.30 18.40 -30.26
CA LEU A 79 29.81 18.14 -28.90
C LEU A 79 28.29 18.13 -28.88
N MET A 80 27.70 17.34 -27.97
CA MET A 80 26.28 17.43 -27.72
C MET A 80 25.94 18.67 -26.91
N THR A 81 24.85 19.32 -27.27
CA THR A 81 24.28 20.45 -26.52
C THR A 81 23.10 20.02 -25.67
N VAL A 82 22.80 20.81 -24.63
CA VAL A 82 21.61 20.59 -23.78
C VAL A 82 20.31 20.62 -24.62
N SER A 83 20.27 21.50 -25.63
CA SER A 83 19.09 21.62 -26.52
C SER A 83 18.89 20.38 -27.38
N GLU A 84 19.94 19.83 -27.94
CA GLU A 84 19.91 18.59 -28.73
C GLU A 84 19.44 17.42 -27.86
N MET A 85 20.01 17.27 -26.67
CA MET A 85 19.59 16.22 -25.76
C MET A 85 18.11 16.33 -25.38
N LYS A 86 17.63 17.55 -25.08
CA LYS A 86 16.19 17.79 -24.83
C LYS A 86 15.31 17.46 -26.03
N GLY A 87 15.79 17.79 -27.23
CA GLY A 87 15.11 17.42 -28.48
C GLY A 87 14.96 15.90 -28.63
N ASP A 88 16.03 15.16 -28.33
CA ASP A 88 16.00 13.69 -28.35
C ASP A 88 14.99 13.12 -27.34
N LEU A 89 14.92 13.70 -26.13
CA LEU A 89 13.95 13.27 -25.11
C LEU A 89 12.51 13.48 -25.58
N MET A 90 12.23 14.63 -26.14
CA MET A 90 10.89 14.94 -26.72
C MET A 90 10.55 13.98 -27.86
N ALA A 91 11.51 13.70 -28.75
CA ALA A 91 11.31 12.74 -29.83
C ALA A 91 11.01 11.31 -29.34
N LYS A 92 11.55 10.95 -28.16
CA LYS A 92 11.24 9.67 -27.48
C LYS A 92 9.98 9.71 -26.63
N GLY A 93 9.28 10.84 -26.58
CA GLY A 93 8.05 11.03 -25.82
C GLY A 93 8.25 11.21 -24.32
N ILE A 94 9.48 11.50 -23.85
CA ILE A 94 9.76 11.76 -22.44
C ILE A 94 9.43 13.22 -22.14
N THR A 95 8.33 13.44 -21.40
CA THR A 95 7.74 14.77 -21.21
C THR A 95 7.52 15.15 -19.76
N TYR A 96 7.75 14.21 -18.82
CA TYR A 96 7.48 14.42 -17.40
C TYR A 96 8.67 13.98 -16.53
N GLY A 97 8.89 14.71 -15.45
CA GLY A 97 9.89 14.38 -14.43
C GLY A 97 11.34 14.45 -14.90
N VAL A 98 11.61 15.21 -15.98
CA VAL A 98 12.96 15.44 -16.50
C VAL A 98 13.69 16.41 -15.57
N ASP A 99 14.91 16.03 -15.16
CA ASP A 99 15.78 16.86 -14.34
C ASP A 99 16.75 17.63 -15.24
N ASP A 100 16.37 18.87 -15.50
CA ASP A 100 17.15 19.79 -16.33
C ASP A 100 18.53 20.14 -15.75
N ALA A 101 18.66 20.08 -14.42
CA ALA A 101 19.93 20.39 -13.77
C ALA A 101 20.96 19.28 -14.02
N ILE A 102 20.54 18.03 -13.89
CA ILE A 102 21.39 16.86 -14.19
C ILE A 102 21.81 16.85 -15.65
N ILE A 103 20.86 17.10 -16.58
CA ILE A 103 21.19 17.16 -18.02
C ILE A 103 22.24 18.23 -18.30
N LYS A 104 22.05 19.42 -17.72
CA LYS A 104 22.99 20.53 -17.88
C LYS A 104 24.35 20.19 -17.32
N GLU A 105 24.41 19.63 -16.11
CA GLU A 105 25.66 19.22 -15.45
C GLU A 105 26.43 18.20 -16.31
N ILE A 106 25.80 17.18 -16.80
CA ILE A 106 26.43 16.10 -17.58
C ILE A 106 26.96 16.62 -18.92
N VAL A 107 26.17 17.46 -19.60
CA VAL A 107 26.54 17.98 -20.92
C VAL A 107 27.64 19.04 -20.82
N GLU A 108 27.51 20.03 -19.91
CA GLU A 108 28.46 21.13 -19.76
C GLU A 108 29.81 20.66 -19.20
N ASN A 109 29.79 19.76 -18.22
CA ASN A 109 31.01 19.19 -17.64
C ASN A 109 31.58 18.01 -18.44
N LYS A 110 30.94 17.64 -19.57
CA LYS A 110 31.37 16.56 -20.46
C LYS A 110 31.59 15.24 -19.73
N ILE A 111 30.65 14.86 -18.88
CA ILE A 111 30.69 13.60 -18.12
C ILE A 111 30.33 12.46 -19.06
N TYR A 112 31.31 11.82 -19.64
CA TYR A 112 31.14 10.76 -20.62
C TYR A 112 31.19 9.36 -19.98
N ASN A 113 30.59 8.39 -20.67
CA ASN A 113 30.62 6.95 -20.33
C ASN A 113 30.14 6.63 -18.92
N THR A 114 29.35 7.52 -18.31
CA THR A 114 28.80 7.35 -16.98
C THR A 114 27.28 7.31 -17.11
N PRO A 115 26.60 6.27 -16.60
CA PRO A 115 25.14 6.23 -16.59
C PRO A 115 24.59 7.25 -15.58
N PHE A 116 23.55 7.97 -15.96
CA PHE A 116 22.85 8.91 -15.10
C PHE A 116 21.33 8.86 -15.33
N VAL A 117 20.59 8.98 -14.22
CA VAL A 117 19.12 9.03 -14.26
C VAL A 117 18.72 10.48 -14.47
N PHE A 118 18.06 10.78 -15.58
CA PHE A 118 17.67 12.13 -15.96
C PHE A 118 16.16 12.37 -15.87
N ALA A 119 15.35 11.33 -15.73
CA ALA A 119 13.91 11.47 -15.60
C ALA A 119 13.33 10.46 -14.59
N ARG A 120 12.39 10.92 -13.78
CA ARG A 120 11.65 10.09 -12.83
C ARG A 120 10.17 10.42 -12.86
N GLY A 121 9.34 9.39 -12.91
CA GLY A 121 7.90 9.49 -12.72
C GLY A 121 7.55 9.73 -11.24
N THR A 122 6.29 10.01 -11.01
CA THR A 122 5.71 10.11 -9.67
C THR A 122 4.82 8.90 -9.42
N GLU A 123 5.08 8.16 -8.36
CA GLU A 123 4.25 7.02 -7.97
C GLU A 123 2.86 7.48 -7.51
N PRO A 124 1.80 6.68 -7.79
CA PRO A 124 0.49 6.95 -7.24
C PRO A 124 0.48 6.80 -5.72
N VAL A 125 -0.19 7.71 -5.03
CA VAL A 125 -0.45 7.57 -3.59
C VAL A 125 -1.70 6.74 -3.43
N GLN A 126 -1.59 5.60 -2.74
CA GLN A 126 -2.71 4.70 -2.55
C GLN A 126 -3.75 5.29 -1.59
N GLY A 127 -5.01 5.01 -1.87
CA GLY A 127 -6.12 5.36 -0.99
C GLY A 127 -6.21 4.42 0.21
N LYS A 128 -7.22 4.66 1.06
CA LYS A 128 -7.57 3.77 2.17
C LYS A 128 -9.00 3.28 2.00
N ASP A 129 -9.19 1.99 2.19
CA ASP A 129 -10.51 1.37 2.21
C ASP A 129 -11.35 1.90 3.36
N ALA A 130 -12.66 1.88 3.19
CA ALA A 130 -13.57 2.10 4.30
C ALA A 130 -13.41 0.99 5.34
N SER A 131 -13.55 1.34 6.62
CA SER A 131 -13.58 0.38 7.72
C SER A 131 -14.78 0.64 8.61
N ILE A 132 -15.19 -0.39 9.36
CA ILE A 132 -16.22 -0.26 10.39
C ILE A 132 -15.53 -0.23 11.74
N GLU A 133 -15.77 0.83 12.51
CA GLU A 133 -15.38 0.96 13.90
C GLU A 133 -16.58 0.54 14.76
N TYR A 134 -16.38 -0.50 15.56
CA TYR A 134 -17.38 -0.96 16.51
C TYR A 134 -17.18 -0.24 17.84
N LEU A 135 -18.23 0.38 18.37
CA LEU A 135 -18.21 1.13 19.64
C LEU A 135 -18.65 0.27 20.82
N PHE A 136 -18.58 -1.03 20.68
CA PHE A 136 -18.87 -2.02 21.70
C PHE A 136 -17.83 -3.14 21.69
N ASN A 137 -17.80 -3.94 22.75
CA ASN A 137 -16.86 -5.06 22.84
C ASN A 137 -17.27 -6.18 21.88
N THR A 138 -16.46 -6.39 20.84
CA THR A 138 -16.68 -7.45 19.82
C THR A 138 -16.18 -8.83 20.25
N LYS A 139 -15.42 -8.90 21.35
CA LYS A 139 -14.93 -10.16 21.91
C LYS A 139 -15.68 -10.45 23.20
N GLN A 140 -16.59 -11.41 23.16
CA GLN A 140 -17.25 -11.93 24.36
C GLN A 140 -16.20 -12.73 25.18
N VAL A 141 -15.55 -12.07 26.10
CA VAL A 141 -14.69 -12.70 27.09
C VAL A 141 -15.38 -12.52 28.44
N ALA A 142 -15.86 -13.61 29.01
CA ALA A 142 -16.32 -13.60 30.39
C ALA A 142 -15.17 -13.13 31.31
N LYS A 143 -15.26 -11.92 31.79
CA LYS A 143 -14.32 -11.39 32.79
C LYS A 143 -15.10 -11.21 34.08
N PRO A 144 -14.79 -11.98 35.12
CA PRO A 144 -15.38 -11.74 36.42
C PRO A 144 -14.93 -10.37 36.94
N LYS A 145 -15.84 -9.69 37.65
CA LYS A 145 -15.56 -8.37 38.23
C LYS A 145 -14.59 -8.51 39.40
N ILE A 146 -13.51 -7.77 39.36
CA ILE A 146 -12.58 -7.68 40.46
C ILE A 146 -13.02 -6.49 41.32
N ASN A 147 -13.38 -6.78 42.57
CA ASN A 147 -13.75 -5.76 43.55
C ASN A 147 -12.51 -4.93 43.99
N SER A 148 -12.75 -3.78 44.59
CA SER A 148 -11.70 -2.88 45.08
C SER A 148 -10.84 -3.49 46.21
N ASP A 149 -11.29 -4.57 46.83
CA ASP A 149 -10.59 -5.35 47.88
C ASP A 149 -9.77 -6.52 47.31
N GLY A 150 -9.74 -6.71 45.97
CA GLY A 150 -9.03 -7.78 45.27
C GLY A 150 -9.79 -9.11 45.22
N THR A 151 -11.02 -9.20 45.76
CA THR A 151 -11.87 -10.38 45.63
C THR A 151 -12.50 -10.44 44.21
N VAL A 152 -12.72 -11.62 43.68
CA VAL A 152 -13.32 -11.86 42.38
C VAL A 152 -14.80 -12.20 42.58
N ASP A 153 -15.69 -11.37 42.07
CA ASP A 153 -17.12 -11.62 42.08
C ASP A 153 -17.52 -12.42 40.86
N TYR A 154 -17.88 -13.68 41.07
CA TYR A 154 -18.39 -14.58 40.03
C TYR A 154 -19.91 -14.43 39.81
N HIS A 155 -20.60 -13.60 40.59
CA HIS A 155 -22.01 -13.36 40.43
C HIS A 155 -22.34 -12.28 39.38
N GLU A 156 -21.40 -11.36 39.09
CA GLU A 156 -21.49 -10.39 38.01
C GLU A 156 -20.51 -10.76 36.88
N LEU A 157 -20.97 -11.57 35.96
CA LEU A 157 -20.25 -11.84 34.70
C LEU A 157 -20.76 -10.84 33.66
N ASP A 158 -19.94 -9.86 33.27
CA ASP A 158 -20.25 -8.92 32.16
C ASP A 158 -20.22 -9.69 30.80
N LEU A 159 -21.20 -10.56 30.59
CA LEU A 159 -21.32 -11.40 29.40
C LEU A 159 -21.91 -10.64 28.21
N ILE A 160 -22.52 -9.49 28.43
CA ILE A 160 -23.25 -8.75 27.42
C ILE A 160 -22.83 -7.27 27.38
N THR A 161 -22.69 -6.73 26.19
CA THR A 161 -22.52 -5.28 26.03
C THR A 161 -23.89 -4.62 25.95
N LYS A 162 -24.27 -3.88 26.99
CA LYS A 162 -25.54 -3.14 27.04
C LYS A 162 -25.54 -1.99 26.04
N VAL A 163 -26.68 -1.70 25.47
CA VAL A 163 -26.91 -0.57 24.55
C VAL A 163 -28.27 0.08 24.91
N SER A 164 -28.28 1.42 24.82
CA SER A 164 -29.50 2.22 24.99
C SER A 164 -30.10 2.58 23.63
N ALA A 165 -31.42 2.84 23.62
CA ALA A 165 -32.05 3.43 22.43
C ALA A 165 -31.34 4.74 22.04
N GLU A 166 -31.25 5.01 20.75
CA GLU A 166 -30.56 6.16 20.14
C GLU A 166 -29.04 6.17 20.35
N GLN A 167 -28.45 5.12 20.91
CA GLN A 167 -27.01 5.00 21.05
C GLN A 167 -26.35 4.55 19.73
N VAL A 168 -25.27 5.24 19.35
CA VAL A 168 -24.42 4.82 18.21
C VAL A 168 -23.62 3.59 18.61
N VAL A 169 -23.76 2.51 17.86
CA VAL A 169 -23.07 1.22 18.11
C VAL A 169 -21.90 0.94 17.16
N ALA A 170 -21.93 1.53 15.98
CA ALA A 170 -20.81 1.42 15.04
C ALA A 170 -20.75 2.63 14.11
N ARG A 171 -19.55 2.89 13.57
CA ARG A 171 -19.31 3.95 12.59
C ARG A 171 -18.56 3.43 11.37
N ILE A 172 -18.90 3.95 10.20
CA ILE A 172 -18.10 3.77 9.00
C ILE A 172 -17.05 4.87 8.96
N ILE A 173 -15.78 4.49 8.91
CA ILE A 173 -14.69 5.38 8.51
C ILE A 173 -14.68 5.39 6.99
N PRO A 174 -14.97 6.53 6.33
CA PRO A 174 -15.10 6.59 4.88
C PRO A 174 -13.79 6.26 4.15
N VAL A 175 -13.92 5.92 2.88
CA VAL A 175 -12.76 5.76 1.98
C VAL A 175 -11.97 7.06 1.87
N VAL A 176 -10.66 6.95 1.85
CA VAL A 176 -9.77 8.03 1.41
C VAL A 176 -9.32 7.71 -0.01
N LYS A 177 -9.67 8.57 -0.95
CA LYS A 177 -9.23 8.38 -2.35
C LYS A 177 -7.72 8.59 -2.45
N GLY A 178 -7.05 7.73 -3.20
CA GLY A 178 -5.67 7.94 -3.58
C GLY A 178 -5.52 9.06 -4.63
N THR A 179 -4.29 9.51 -4.84
CA THR A 179 -3.95 10.46 -5.90
C THR A 179 -3.19 9.75 -7.01
N PRO A 180 -3.50 10.03 -8.28
CA PRO A 180 -2.79 9.42 -9.38
C PRO A 180 -1.33 9.86 -9.43
N GLY A 181 -0.45 8.95 -9.81
CA GLY A 181 0.91 9.22 -10.19
C GLY A 181 1.01 9.57 -11.67
N LYS A 182 2.25 9.72 -12.17
CA LYS A 182 2.52 10.04 -13.56
C LYS A 182 3.84 9.44 -14.01
N ASN A 183 3.84 8.73 -15.12
CA ASN A 183 5.08 8.19 -15.66
C ASN A 183 5.87 9.24 -16.46
N ILE A 184 7.11 8.92 -16.87
CA ILE A 184 7.97 9.86 -17.60
C ILE A 184 7.46 10.22 -19.00
N MET A 185 6.51 9.46 -19.54
CA MET A 185 5.82 9.78 -20.81
C MET A 185 4.63 10.72 -20.60
N GLY A 186 4.34 11.13 -19.36
CA GLY A 186 3.22 11.99 -19.04
C GLY A 186 1.88 11.27 -18.85
N ALA A 187 1.83 9.95 -18.95
CA ALA A 187 0.62 9.18 -18.71
C ALA A 187 0.31 9.06 -17.22
N GLU A 188 -0.96 9.25 -16.86
CA GLU A 188 -1.42 9.08 -15.48
C GLU A 188 -1.43 7.61 -15.06
N LEU A 189 -1.01 7.37 -13.83
CA LEU A 189 -1.00 6.07 -13.17
C LEU A 189 -2.05 6.11 -12.06
N PRO A 190 -3.23 5.53 -12.26
CA PRO A 190 -4.28 5.56 -11.26
C PRO A 190 -3.88 4.74 -10.03
N PRO A 191 -4.24 5.17 -8.81
CA PRO A 191 -4.10 4.36 -7.62
C PRO A 191 -5.07 3.18 -7.66
N GLU A 192 -4.86 2.19 -6.81
CA GLU A 192 -5.79 1.08 -6.65
C GLU A 192 -7.17 1.58 -6.21
N ARG A 193 -8.20 0.85 -6.63
CA ARG A 193 -9.58 1.17 -6.28
C ARG A 193 -9.81 0.87 -4.80
N VAL A 194 -10.34 1.85 -4.07
CA VAL A 194 -10.72 1.69 -2.68
C VAL A 194 -12.10 1.04 -2.55
N SER A 195 -12.24 0.17 -1.56
CA SER A 195 -13.46 -0.57 -1.27
C SER A 195 -14.33 0.18 -0.26
N LYS A 196 -15.62 0.27 -0.56
CA LYS A 196 -16.63 0.77 0.38
C LYS A 196 -17.05 -0.33 1.34
N LYS A 197 -17.47 0.04 2.55
CA LYS A 197 -18.11 -0.86 3.52
C LYS A 197 -19.54 -0.40 3.78
N ASN A 198 -20.42 -1.37 4.04
CA ASN A 198 -21.78 -1.13 4.45
C ASN A 198 -22.04 -1.90 5.74
N PHE A 199 -22.92 -1.37 6.59
CA PHE A 199 -23.35 -2.10 7.78
C PHE A 199 -24.18 -3.33 7.40
N LYS A 200 -23.94 -4.43 8.10
CA LYS A 200 -24.85 -5.58 8.18
C LYS A 200 -25.39 -5.63 9.59
N PHE A 201 -26.70 -5.56 9.74
CA PHE A 201 -27.34 -5.43 11.05
C PHE A 201 -28.73 -6.07 11.10
N SER A 202 -29.26 -6.23 12.32
CA SER A 202 -30.61 -6.75 12.60
C SER A 202 -31.68 -5.63 12.56
N ARG A 203 -32.93 -6.01 12.71
CA ARG A 203 -34.09 -5.11 12.66
C ARG A 203 -34.13 -3.98 13.72
N ASN A 204 -33.44 -4.17 14.85
CA ASN A 204 -33.44 -3.22 15.97
C ASN A 204 -32.37 -2.13 15.87
N ALA A 205 -31.88 -1.88 14.67
CA ALA A 205 -30.97 -0.78 14.37
C ALA A 205 -31.44 0.00 13.15
N TYR A 206 -30.88 1.19 12.96
CA TYR A 206 -31.05 1.99 11.76
C TYR A 206 -29.76 2.76 11.45
N ILE A 207 -29.64 3.18 10.22
CA ILE A 207 -28.49 3.97 9.76
C ILE A 207 -28.86 5.45 9.88
N SER A 208 -27.93 6.27 10.40
CA SER A 208 -28.06 7.72 10.46
C SER A 208 -28.29 8.34 9.07
N GLU A 209 -28.81 9.55 9.00
CA GLU A 209 -29.08 10.25 7.73
C GLU A 209 -27.83 10.45 6.87
N ASP A 210 -26.66 10.63 7.49
CA ASP A 210 -25.36 10.74 6.80
C ASP A 210 -24.82 9.39 6.29
N GLY A 211 -25.46 8.28 6.65
CA GLY A 211 -25.05 6.93 6.28
C GLY A 211 -23.81 6.40 6.99
N LEU A 212 -23.26 7.13 7.95
CA LEU A 212 -21.97 6.83 8.57
C LEU A 212 -22.07 6.20 9.95
N SER A 213 -23.24 6.23 10.60
CA SER A 213 -23.42 5.69 11.94
C SER A 213 -24.55 4.66 11.97
N LEU A 214 -24.37 3.58 12.73
CA LEU A 214 -25.41 2.62 13.05
C LEU A 214 -25.91 2.88 14.47
N ILE A 215 -27.22 3.04 14.61
CA ILE A 215 -27.87 3.49 15.84
C ILE A 215 -28.86 2.44 16.30
N SER A 216 -28.89 2.17 17.61
CA SER A 216 -29.88 1.28 18.22
C SER A 216 -31.25 1.94 18.28
N LYS A 217 -32.30 1.17 17.98
CA LYS A 217 -33.71 1.59 18.16
C LYS A 217 -34.24 1.31 19.55
N VAL A 218 -33.59 0.41 20.29
CA VAL A 218 -34.13 -0.16 21.54
C VAL A 218 -33.04 -0.17 22.61
N ASN A 219 -33.49 -0.19 23.87
CA ASN A 219 -32.63 -0.58 24.99
C ASN A 219 -32.44 -2.11 24.95
N GLY A 220 -31.22 -2.57 25.24
CA GLY A 220 -30.96 -4.00 25.20
C GLY A 220 -29.49 -4.35 25.19
N HIS A 221 -29.08 -5.30 24.37
CA HIS A 221 -27.70 -5.68 24.21
C HIS A 221 -27.30 -5.75 22.72
N VAL A 222 -26.02 -5.55 22.45
CA VAL A 222 -25.43 -5.63 21.12
C VAL A 222 -24.42 -6.76 21.07
N THR A 223 -24.45 -7.54 19.98
CA THR A 223 -23.48 -8.59 19.67
C THR A 223 -23.03 -8.50 18.23
N LEU A 224 -21.84 -9.03 17.95
CA LEU A 224 -21.30 -9.17 16.60
C LEU A 224 -21.18 -10.68 16.28
N GLU A 225 -21.92 -11.13 15.27
CA GLU A 225 -21.85 -12.50 14.78
C GLU A 225 -21.32 -12.48 13.34
N GLY A 226 -20.09 -12.94 13.18
CA GLY A 226 -19.36 -12.75 11.93
C GLY A 226 -19.12 -11.28 11.63
N ASP A 227 -19.81 -10.73 10.64
CA ASP A 227 -19.77 -9.31 10.24
C ASP A 227 -21.11 -8.58 10.40
N LYS A 228 -22.09 -9.23 11.06
CA LYS A 228 -23.44 -8.71 11.27
C LYS A 228 -23.65 -8.30 12.72
N ILE A 229 -24.14 -7.09 12.93
CA ILE A 229 -24.45 -6.53 14.24
C ILE A 229 -25.89 -6.92 14.61
N PHE A 230 -26.06 -7.56 15.74
CA PHE A 230 -27.36 -7.90 16.33
C PHE A 230 -27.60 -7.01 17.53
N ILE A 231 -28.82 -6.47 17.59
CA ILE A 231 -29.33 -5.76 18.75
C ILE A 231 -30.63 -6.43 19.17
N SER A 232 -30.72 -6.82 20.43
CA SER A 232 -31.90 -7.45 20.99
C SER A 232 -32.31 -6.77 22.28
N ASP A 233 -33.58 -6.58 22.43
CA ASP A 233 -34.27 -6.16 23.65
C ASP A 233 -34.68 -7.35 24.54
N ILE A 234 -34.39 -8.56 24.09
CA ILE A 234 -34.64 -9.79 24.82
C ILE A 234 -33.32 -10.44 25.20
N TYR A 235 -33.14 -10.72 26.48
CA TYR A 235 -32.03 -11.53 26.96
C TYR A 235 -32.49 -12.96 27.16
N ASP A 236 -31.99 -13.84 26.31
CA ASP A 236 -32.34 -15.25 26.29
C ASP A 236 -31.29 -16.03 27.11
N VAL A 237 -31.79 -16.71 28.17
CA VAL A 237 -30.97 -17.54 29.06
C VAL A 237 -31.36 -19.01 28.82
N PRO A 238 -30.55 -19.76 28.05
CA PRO A 238 -30.91 -21.13 27.62
C PRO A 238 -30.79 -22.19 28.73
N VAL A 239 -30.28 -21.83 29.88
CA VAL A 239 -29.96 -22.72 31.02
C VAL A 239 -30.59 -22.20 32.31
N ASP A 240 -30.36 -22.93 33.41
CA ASP A 240 -30.76 -22.45 34.76
C ASP A 240 -29.97 -21.17 35.15
N VAL A 241 -30.59 -20.33 35.94
CA VAL A 241 -29.91 -19.22 36.60
C VAL A 241 -29.36 -19.74 37.94
N ASP A 242 -28.05 -19.91 37.95
CA ASP A 242 -27.29 -20.53 39.04
C ASP A 242 -25.88 -19.89 39.17
N ASN A 243 -24.93 -20.56 39.86
CA ASN A 243 -23.58 -20.10 40.05
C ASN A 243 -22.80 -19.89 38.73
N THR A 244 -23.25 -20.45 37.61
CA THR A 244 -22.57 -20.31 36.30
C THR A 244 -23.07 -19.11 35.52
N THR A 245 -24.28 -18.69 35.73
CA THR A 245 -24.93 -17.54 35.09
C THR A 245 -24.86 -16.27 35.97
N GLY A 246 -24.83 -16.44 37.30
CA GLY A 246 -24.89 -15.34 38.25
C GLY A 246 -26.23 -14.62 38.32
N ASP A 247 -26.24 -13.46 39.00
CA ASP A 247 -27.38 -12.56 39.02
C ASP A 247 -27.53 -11.84 37.66
N ILE A 248 -28.75 -11.71 37.18
CA ILE A 248 -29.02 -11.09 35.88
C ILE A 248 -29.81 -9.79 36.09
N SER A 249 -29.21 -8.69 35.61
CA SER A 249 -29.90 -7.38 35.56
C SER A 249 -29.86 -6.86 34.13
N TYR A 250 -31.03 -6.69 33.51
CA TYR A 250 -31.16 -6.35 32.11
C TYR A 250 -32.17 -5.25 31.83
N GLU A 251 -31.80 -4.32 30.92
CA GLU A 251 -32.68 -3.27 30.42
C GLU A 251 -33.46 -3.76 29.17
N GLY A 252 -34.47 -4.52 29.37
CA GLY A 252 -35.29 -5.15 28.34
C GLY A 252 -36.07 -6.32 28.94
N ASN A 253 -36.43 -7.32 28.13
CA ASN A 253 -37.12 -8.52 28.51
C ASN A 253 -36.13 -9.66 28.78
N ILE A 254 -36.39 -10.53 29.76
CA ILE A 254 -35.61 -11.72 30.07
C ILE A 254 -36.48 -12.97 29.80
N ILE A 255 -35.91 -13.92 29.07
CA ILE A 255 -36.49 -15.25 28.89
C ILE A 255 -35.52 -16.28 29.48
N VAL A 256 -35.97 -17.05 30.48
CA VAL A 256 -35.18 -18.12 31.08
C VAL A 256 -35.82 -19.45 30.67
N HIS A 257 -35.08 -20.29 29.95
CA HIS A 257 -35.59 -21.62 29.54
C HIS A 257 -35.43 -22.66 30.65
N GLY A 258 -34.61 -22.41 31.65
CA GLY A 258 -34.41 -23.23 32.84
C GLY A 258 -35.08 -22.64 34.07
N ASN A 259 -34.65 -23.12 35.24
CA ASN A 259 -35.11 -22.66 36.56
C ASN A 259 -34.26 -21.54 37.11
N VAL A 260 -34.81 -20.74 38.01
CA VAL A 260 -34.04 -19.79 38.81
C VAL A 260 -33.78 -20.44 40.17
N ARG A 261 -32.50 -20.69 40.47
CA ARG A 261 -32.09 -21.35 41.73
C ARG A 261 -32.19 -20.38 42.90
N ALA A 262 -32.41 -20.94 44.08
CA ALA A 262 -32.46 -20.15 45.31
C ALA A 262 -31.14 -19.37 45.54
N GLY A 263 -31.26 -18.07 45.86
CA GLY A 263 -30.14 -17.17 46.11
C GLY A 263 -29.74 -16.32 44.91
N PHE A 264 -30.32 -16.54 43.72
CA PHE A 264 -30.08 -15.73 42.53
C PHE A 264 -31.19 -14.74 42.24
N THR A 265 -30.84 -13.59 41.67
CA THR A 265 -31.76 -12.48 41.39
C THR A 265 -31.86 -12.21 39.88
N LEU A 266 -33.11 -12.05 39.44
CA LEU A 266 -33.43 -11.52 38.10
C LEU A 266 -34.06 -10.14 38.22
N LYS A 267 -33.53 -9.17 37.47
CA LYS A 267 -34.08 -7.83 37.32
C LYS A 267 -34.22 -7.50 35.85
N ALA A 268 -35.42 -7.13 35.39
CA ALA A 268 -35.68 -6.64 34.06
C ALA A 268 -36.39 -5.30 34.12
N SER A 269 -36.15 -4.42 33.13
CA SER A 269 -37.01 -3.23 32.95
C SER A 269 -38.30 -3.55 32.23
N GLY A 270 -38.38 -4.67 31.52
CA GLY A 270 -39.55 -5.23 30.87
C GLY A 270 -40.06 -6.52 31.55
N ASP A 271 -40.53 -7.46 30.74
CA ASP A 271 -41.10 -8.73 31.21
C ASP A 271 -40.03 -9.77 31.55
N ILE A 272 -40.33 -10.62 32.55
CA ILE A 272 -39.52 -11.80 32.85
C ILE A 272 -40.39 -13.03 32.60
N THR A 273 -39.93 -13.91 31.70
CA THR A 273 -40.59 -15.18 31.40
C THR A 273 -39.66 -16.33 31.82
N ILE A 274 -40.15 -17.23 32.67
CA ILE A 274 -39.44 -18.42 33.13
C ILE A 274 -40.24 -19.65 32.66
N MET A 275 -39.57 -20.57 31.93
CA MET A 275 -40.16 -21.72 31.28
C MET A 275 -39.87 -23.04 32.00
N GLY A 276 -38.94 -23.06 32.98
CA GLY A 276 -38.55 -24.23 33.77
C GLY A 276 -39.41 -24.49 34.99
#